data_f343ffdace54be6ae2149a5c453149c7
#
_entry.id   f343ffdace54be6ae2149a5c453149c7
#
_cell.length_a   1.000
_cell.length_b   1.000
_cell.length_c   1.000
_cell.angle_alpha   90.00
_cell.angle_beta   90.00
_cell.angle_gamma   90.00
#
_symmetry.space_group_name_H-M   'P 1'
#
loop_
_entity.id
_entity.type
_entity.pdbx_description
1 polymer ?
#
loop_
_entity_poly.entity_id
_entity_poly.type
_entity_poly.pdbx_seq_one_letter_code
_entity_poly.pdbx_strand_id
1 'polypeptide(L)'
;MESGVKRMSAYKIIALVILVILAILFAFPLYWIVTGAFKTQASINATTPEWFPSVWVLDNFKKLFSRQMAPLWEFAVPFSSHFSSTGEDIIFSAGPMVPAAIRWLVNTVFMAVAAMVLTCITASMAGYALAKKRFNGRALLFSLIVCAMALPKQVILIPLLREMSTLSLYNTLWAVIVPTVGWPFGVFLMKQFSEGIPGELMESARIDGASEIKTFTNIVIPMIKPGIGALAIFTFINSWNDYFMQLIMLSSTSKLTISLGIAKLQAENSTDFGLIMAGATLAAIPIIVIFIAFQKYFTQGITMGAVKG
;
A
#
# COMPACT_ATOMS: atom_id res chain seq x y z
N MET A 1 -36.69 -15.94 -34.77
CA MET A 1 -35.95 -15.66 -33.49
C MET A 1 -35.67 -14.17 -33.44
N GLU A 2 -36.59 -13.38 -32.88
CA GLU A 2 -36.39 -11.94 -32.72
C GLU A 2 -35.63 -11.72 -31.41
N SER A 3 -34.40 -11.24 -31.52
CA SER A 3 -33.62 -10.76 -30.40
C SER A 3 -34.21 -9.42 -29.93
N GLY A 4 -35.14 -9.48 -29.00
CA GLY A 4 -35.71 -8.28 -28.35
C GLY A 4 -34.62 -7.49 -27.65
N VAL A 5 -34.18 -6.39 -28.26
CA VAL A 5 -33.36 -5.36 -27.63
C VAL A 5 -34.14 -4.81 -26.45
N LYS A 6 -33.82 -5.25 -25.22
CA LYS A 6 -34.43 -4.72 -24.00
C LYS A 6 -34.17 -3.21 -23.96
N ARG A 7 -35.19 -2.38 -24.22
CA ARG A 7 -35.10 -0.93 -24.03
C ARG A 7 -34.66 -0.62 -22.60
N MET A 8 -33.52 0.04 -22.46
CA MET A 8 -33.05 0.49 -21.16
C MET A 8 -34.05 1.50 -20.56
N SER A 9 -34.43 1.31 -19.31
CA SER A 9 -35.27 2.25 -18.57
C SER A 9 -34.59 3.63 -18.54
N ALA A 10 -35.38 4.73 -18.61
CA ALA A 10 -34.86 6.10 -18.52
C ALA A 10 -33.97 6.31 -17.29
N TYR A 11 -34.32 5.71 -16.16
CA TYR A 11 -33.48 5.70 -14.94
C TYR A 11 -32.08 5.12 -15.18
N LYS A 12 -31.97 4.01 -15.92
CA LYS A 12 -30.66 3.39 -16.24
C LYS A 12 -29.82 4.28 -17.15
N ILE A 13 -30.45 4.98 -18.09
CA ILE A 13 -29.75 5.92 -18.98
C ILE A 13 -29.23 7.11 -18.17
N ILE A 14 -30.06 7.70 -17.32
CA ILE A 14 -29.65 8.82 -16.46
C ILE A 14 -28.51 8.39 -15.52
N ALA A 15 -28.63 7.23 -14.87
CA ALA A 15 -27.59 6.69 -14.00
C ALA A 15 -26.28 6.46 -14.77
N LEU A 16 -26.35 5.91 -15.98
CA LEU A 16 -25.15 5.71 -16.81
C LEU A 16 -24.49 7.03 -17.19
N VAL A 17 -25.26 8.04 -17.58
CA VAL A 17 -24.73 9.37 -17.94
C VAL A 17 -24.03 10.00 -16.72
N ILE A 18 -24.65 9.95 -15.54
CA ILE A 18 -24.03 10.47 -14.31
C ILE A 18 -22.72 9.71 -14.01
N LEU A 19 -22.71 8.38 -14.10
CA LEU A 19 -21.53 7.56 -13.86
C LEU A 19 -20.41 7.89 -14.86
N VAL A 20 -20.71 8.10 -16.14
CA VAL A 20 -19.72 8.48 -17.15
C VAL A 20 -19.13 9.86 -16.84
N ILE A 21 -19.96 10.84 -16.50
CA ILE A 21 -19.50 12.19 -16.12
C ILE A 21 -18.56 12.10 -14.90
N LEU A 22 -18.96 11.37 -13.87
CA LEU A 22 -18.14 11.16 -12.68
C LEU A 22 -16.84 10.43 -13.01
N ALA A 23 -16.88 9.40 -13.86
CA ALA A 23 -15.68 8.68 -14.27
C ALA A 23 -14.67 9.60 -14.99
N ILE A 24 -15.14 10.47 -15.90
CA ILE A 24 -14.30 11.46 -16.59
C ILE A 24 -13.72 12.46 -15.58
N LEU A 25 -14.53 12.97 -14.66
CA LEU A 25 -14.10 13.92 -13.64
C LEU A 25 -12.99 13.33 -12.74
N PHE A 26 -13.17 12.09 -12.27
CA PHE A 26 -12.18 11.41 -11.43
C PHE A 26 -10.94 10.95 -12.19
N ALA A 27 -11.05 10.61 -13.47
CA ALA A 27 -9.92 10.24 -14.30
C ALA A 27 -9.08 11.45 -14.76
N PHE A 28 -9.66 12.64 -14.75
CA PHE A 28 -9.04 13.87 -15.26
C PHE A 28 -7.70 14.21 -14.59
N PRO A 29 -7.53 14.18 -13.25
CA PRO A 29 -6.25 14.48 -12.62
C PRO A 29 -5.15 13.50 -13.06
N LEU A 30 -5.46 12.21 -13.17
CA LEU A 30 -4.52 11.19 -13.65
C LEU A 30 -4.15 11.43 -15.12
N TYR A 31 -5.14 11.69 -15.96
CA TYR A 31 -4.93 12.07 -17.35
C TYR A 31 -3.98 13.27 -17.48
N TRP A 32 -4.19 14.32 -16.66
CA TRP A 32 -3.36 15.53 -16.67
C TRP A 32 -1.91 15.25 -16.27
N ILE A 33 -1.70 14.44 -15.22
CA ILE A 33 -0.36 14.05 -14.76
C ILE A 33 0.35 13.23 -15.84
N VAL A 34 -0.33 12.22 -16.40
CA VAL A 34 0.25 11.35 -17.43
C VAL A 34 0.59 12.12 -18.68
N THR A 35 -0.33 12.94 -19.22
CA THR A 35 -0.07 13.72 -20.42
C THR A 35 0.98 14.81 -20.17
N GLY A 36 0.99 15.43 -18.97
CA GLY A 36 1.99 16.41 -18.57
C GLY A 36 3.40 15.84 -18.49
N ALA A 37 3.56 14.58 -18.12
CA ALA A 37 4.86 13.90 -18.13
C ALA A 37 5.52 13.85 -19.52
N PHE A 38 4.73 13.92 -20.59
CA PHE A 38 5.20 13.90 -21.99
C PHE A 38 5.21 15.29 -22.66
N LYS A 39 4.87 16.36 -21.94
CA LYS A 39 4.90 17.75 -22.46
C LYS A 39 6.26 18.38 -22.26
N THR A 40 6.56 19.38 -23.13
CA THR A 40 7.71 20.25 -22.93
C THR A 40 7.46 21.19 -21.75
N GLN A 41 8.53 21.70 -21.12
CA GLN A 41 8.41 22.67 -20.03
C GLN A 41 7.69 23.96 -20.48
N ALA A 42 7.88 24.39 -21.72
CA ALA A 42 7.19 25.53 -22.29
C ALA A 42 5.68 25.33 -22.38
N SER A 43 5.24 24.13 -22.81
CA SER A 43 3.82 23.76 -22.88
C SER A 43 3.18 23.65 -21.49
N ILE A 44 3.91 23.12 -20.50
CA ILE A 44 3.41 22.99 -19.11
C ILE A 44 3.20 24.37 -18.48
N ASN A 45 4.09 25.32 -18.74
CA ASN A 45 4.06 26.67 -18.19
C ASN A 45 3.23 27.65 -19.01
N ALA A 46 2.62 27.20 -20.12
CA ALA A 46 1.81 28.07 -20.97
C ALA A 46 0.56 28.57 -20.23
N THR A 47 0.17 29.81 -20.46
CA THR A 47 -1.03 30.42 -19.86
C THR A 47 -2.32 29.77 -20.34
N THR A 48 -2.32 29.23 -21.57
CA THR A 48 -3.44 28.43 -22.10
C THR A 48 -3.15 26.96 -21.94
N PRO A 49 -4.00 26.21 -21.21
CA PRO A 49 -3.77 24.78 -21.00
C PRO A 49 -3.76 24.02 -22.33
N GLU A 50 -2.69 23.31 -22.59
CA GLU A 50 -2.61 22.38 -23.70
C GLU A 50 -3.16 21.02 -23.25
N TRP A 51 -4.30 20.61 -23.79
CA TRP A 51 -4.98 19.37 -23.38
C TRP A 51 -4.22 18.12 -23.80
N PHE A 52 -3.74 18.08 -25.04
CA PHE A 52 -2.90 17.01 -25.56
C PHE A 52 -1.51 17.56 -25.93
N PRO A 53 -0.42 16.81 -25.67
CA PRO A 53 0.89 17.24 -26.14
C PRO A 53 0.91 17.43 -27.65
N SER A 54 1.23 18.63 -28.13
CA SER A 54 1.47 18.88 -29.57
C SER A 54 2.75 18.17 -30.02
N VAL A 55 3.73 18.10 -29.10
CA VAL A 55 4.98 17.35 -29.27
C VAL A 55 5.15 16.43 -28.06
N TRP A 56 5.23 15.12 -28.31
CA TRP A 56 5.47 14.14 -27.29
C TRP A 56 6.97 14.02 -26.99
N VAL A 57 7.40 14.37 -25.78
CA VAL A 57 8.80 14.31 -25.36
C VAL A 57 9.00 13.32 -24.23
N LEU A 58 10.14 12.62 -24.24
CA LEU A 58 10.57 11.72 -23.16
C LEU A 58 11.60 12.38 -22.24
N ASP A 59 11.89 13.66 -22.43
CA ASP A 59 12.97 14.36 -21.73
C ASP A 59 12.73 14.46 -20.24
N ASN A 60 11.46 14.56 -19.79
CA ASN A 60 11.13 14.54 -18.37
C ASN A 60 11.49 13.19 -17.71
N PHE A 61 11.26 12.07 -18.41
CA PHE A 61 11.69 10.75 -17.93
C PHE A 61 13.22 10.59 -18.00
N LYS A 62 13.88 11.08 -19.06
CA LYS A 62 15.34 11.07 -19.13
C LYS A 62 15.94 11.85 -17.97
N LYS A 63 15.42 13.04 -17.67
CA LYS A 63 15.83 13.82 -16.49
C LYS A 63 15.61 13.05 -15.19
N LEU A 64 14.42 12.43 -15.01
CA LEU A 64 14.09 11.64 -13.82
C LEU A 64 15.09 10.51 -13.58
N PHE A 65 15.50 9.81 -14.65
CA PHE A 65 16.42 8.68 -14.55
C PHE A 65 17.89 9.07 -14.49
N SER A 66 18.29 10.25 -14.98
CA SER A 66 19.67 10.68 -14.98
C SER A 66 20.07 11.55 -13.78
N ARG A 67 19.08 12.19 -13.12
CA ARG A 67 19.36 13.25 -12.14
C ARG A 67 20.05 12.79 -10.88
N GLN A 68 19.63 11.65 -10.34
CA GLN A 68 20.22 11.06 -9.14
C GLN A 68 20.44 9.57 -9.36
N MET A 69 21.59 9.09 -8.89
CA MET A 69 21.94 7.67 -8.93
C MET A 69 22.03 7.13 -7.50
N ALA A 70 21.62 5.89 -7.32
CA ALA A 70 21.71 5.20 -6.04
C ALA A 70 22.26 3.78 -6.26
N PRO A 71 22.98 3.20 -5.28
CA PRO A 71 23.43 1.82 -5.38
C PRO A 71 22.23 0.87 -5.37
N LEU A 72 22.31 -0.22 -6.14
CA LEU A 72 21.23 -1.20 -6.23
C LEU A 72 20.99 -1.88 -4.87
N TRP A 73 22.07 -2.17 -4.14
CA TRP A 73 22.00 -2.74 -2.78
C TRP A 73 22.80 -1.87 -1.81
N GLU A 74 22.19 -1.57 -0.69
CA GLU A 74 22.82 -0.84 0.40
C GLU A 74 22.39 -1.47 1.72
N PHE A 75 23.37 -1.97 2.46
CA PHE A 75 23.20 -2.49 3.80
C PHE A 75 23.89 -1.55 4.79
N ALA A 76 23.13 -0.95 5.69
CA ALA A 76 23.68 -0.27 6.84
C ALA A 76 23.80 -1.31 7.96
N VAL A 77 25.01 -1.52 8.47
CA VAL A 77 25.21 -2.22 9.73
C VAL A 77 25.22 -1.14 10.80
N PRO A 78 24.18 -1.08 11.65
CA PRO A 78 24.16 -0.11 12.73
C PRO A 78 25.37 -0.39 13.65
N PHE A 79 26.29 0.56 13.71
CA PHE A 79 27.39 0.47 14.62
C PHE A 79 26.85 0.77 16.02
N SER A 80 26.69 -0.26 16.85
CA SER A 80 26.24 -0.07 18.21
C SER A 80 27.21 0.90 18.89
N SER A 81 26.70 1.87 19.60
CA SER A 81 27.39 2.94 20.33
C SER A 81 28.49 2.46 21.30
N HIS A 82 28.74 1.17 21.37
CA HIS A 82 29.76 0.53 22.20
C HIS A 82 31.16 0.49 21.57
N PHE A 83 31.31 0.79 20.27
CA PHE A 83 32.61 0.62 19.58
C PHE A 83 33.19 1.89 18.92
N SER A 84 32.44 2.97 18.76
CA SER A 84 32.95 4.19 18.13
C SER A 84 32.36 5.45 18.77
N SER A 85 33.22 6.41 19.06
CA SER A 85 32.87 7.76 19.52
C SER A 85 32.23 8.63 18.40
N THR A 86 32.20 8.18 17.16
CA THR A 86 31.68 8.92 16.00
C THR A 86 30.25 8.54 15.61
N GLY A 87 29.69 7.41 16.10
CA GLY A 87 28.28 7.09 15.93
C GLY A 87 27.78 6.92 14.48
N GLU A 88 28.68 6.81 13.50
CA GLU A 88 28.31 6.66 12.09
C GLU A 88 28.10 5.18 11.75
N ASP A 89 26.96 4.89 11.12
CA ASP A 89 26.65 3.57 10.59
C ASP A 89 27.63 3.19 9.47
N ILE A 90 28.12 1.96 9.47
CA ILE A 90 28.96 1.45 8.38
C ILE A 90 28.01 1.10 7.22
N ILE A 91 28.09 1.89 6.15
CA ILE A 91 27.29 1.69 4.93
C ILE A 91 28.08 0.85 3.94
N PHE A 92 27.59 -0.35 3.70
CA PHE A 92 28.08 -1.20 2.60
C PHE A 92 27.18 -0.98 1.38
N SER A 93 27.68 -0.29 0.38
CA SER A 93 27.02 -0.18 -0.93
C SER A 93 27.57 -1.25 -1.87
N ALA A 94 26.69 -2.03 -2.48
CA ALA A 94 27.07 -3.07 -3.42
C ALA A 94 26.19 -3.03 -4.67
N GLY A 95 26.77 -3.43 -5.81
CA GLY A 95 26.08 -3.51 -7.09
C GLY A 95 26.21 -2.24 -7.94
N PRO A 96 25.62 -2.27 -9.15
CA PRO A 96 25.69 -1.14 -10.07
C PRO A 96 24.90 0.05 -9.54
N MET A 97 25.33 1.25 -9.91
CA MET A 97 24.57 2.47 -9.70
C MET A 97 23.38 2.48 -10.66
N VAL A 98 22.19 2.66 -10.12
CA VAL A 98 20.93 2.72 -10.87
C VAL A 98 20.26 4.09 -10.68
N PRO A 99 19.38 4.52 -11.60
CA PRO A 99 18.57 5.71 -11.38
C PRO A 99 17.82 5.66 -10.04
N ALA A 100 17.96 6.70 -9.24
CA ALA A 100 17.35 6.74 -7.90
C ALA A 100 15.83 6.53 -7.96
N ALA A 101 15.16 7.05 -8.99
CA ALA A 101 13.71 6.84 -9.18
C ALA A 101 13.34 5.35 -9.30
N ILE A 102 14.16 4.54 -9.98
CA ILE A 102 13.95 3.07 -10.06
C ILE A 102 14.16 2.45 -8.68
N ARG A 103 15.21 2.86 -7.96
CA ARG A 103 15.47 2.38 -6.61
C ARG A 103 14.32 2.69 -5.67
N TRP A 104 13.81 3.92 -5.69
CA TRP A 104 12.66 4.33 -4.89
C TRP A 104 11.40 3.53 -5.22
N LEU A 105 11.16 3.26 -6.50
CA LEU A 105 10.04 2.42 -6.92
C LEU A 105 10.17 1.00 -6.39
N VAL A 106 11.36 0.39 -6.51
CA VAL A 106 11.65 -0.95 -5.98
C VAL A 106 11.48 -0.99 -4.45
N ASN A 107 12.00 0.02 -3.74
CA ASN A 107 11.82 0.14 -2.29
C ASN A 107 10.33 0.18 -1.92
N THR A 108 9.53 0.97 -2.65
CA THR A 108 8.10 1.13 -2.38
C THR A 108 7.34 -0.17 -2.63
N VAL A 109 7.61 -0.84 -3.76
CA VAL A 109 7.01 -2.14 -4.08
C VAL A 109 7.37 -3.18 -3.02
N PHE A 110 8.66 -3.30 -2.68
CA PHE A 110 9.11 -4.23 -1.65
C PHE A 110 8.43 -3.96 -0.30
N MET A 111 8.44 -2.70 0.15
CA MET A 111 7.83 -2.28 1.41
C MET A 111 6.32 -2.59 1.44
N ALA A 112 5.59 -2.22 0.39
CA ALA A 112 4.14 -2.41 0.33
C ALA A 112 3.78 -3.91 0.24
N VAL A 113 4.52 -4.71 -0.55
CA VAL A 113 4.29 -6.15 -0.67
C VAL A 113 4.65 -6.88 0.62
N ALA A 114 5.80 -6.56 1.24
CA ALA A 114 6.20 -7.18 2.49
C ALA A 114 5.21 -6.85 3.62
N ALA A 115 4.80 -5.59 3.77
CA ALA A 115 3.78 -5.18 4.72
C ALA A 115 2.45 -5.92 4.47
N MET A 116 2.00 -5.99 3.21
CA MET A 116 0.79 -6.71 2.81
C MET A 116 0.83 -8.19 3.20
N VAL A 117 1.89 -8.90 2.83
CA VAL A 117 2.01 -10.34 3.09
C VAL A 117 2.06 -10.62 4.59
N LEU A 118 2.91 -9.90 5.32
CA LEU A 118 3.06 -10.09 6.76
C LEU A 118 1.77 -9.73 7.52
N THR A 119 1.11 -8.63 7.15
CA THR A 119 -0.18 -8.26 7.75
C THR A 119 -1.26 -9.30 7.45
N CYS A 120 -1.36 -9.81 6.22
CA CYS A 120 -2.33 -10.85 5.89
C CYS A 120 -2.10 -12.13 6.71
N ILE A 121 -0.85 -12.55 6.91
CA ILE A 121 -0.52 -13.73 7.72
C ILE A 121 -0.89 -13.49 9.18
N THR A 122 -0.36 -12.44 9.79
CA THR A 122 -0.54 -12.18 11.23
C THR A 122 -1.99 -11.87 11.58
N ALA A 123 -2.66 -11.04 10.77
CA ALA A 123 -4.07 -10.70 10.99
C ALA A 123 -5.01 -11.89 10.79
N SER A 124 -4.74 -12.77 9.81
CA SER A 124 -5.55 -13.98 9.62
C SER A 124 -5.42 -14.93 10.80
N MET A 125 -4.21 -15.14 11.31
CA MET A 125 -3.97 -15.97 12.50
C MET A 125 -4.63 -15.37 13.75
N ALA A 126 -4.43 -14.08 14.00
CA ALA A 126 -5.02 -13.37 15.14
C ALA A 126 -6.56 -13.34 15.06
N GLY A 127 -7.10 -13.00 13.87
CA GLY A 127 -8.54 -12.97 13.63
C GLY A 127 -9.20 -14.34 13.83
N TYR A 128 -8.59 -15.40 13.33
CA TYR A 128 -9.05 -16.78 13.57
C TYR A 128 -9.03 -17.13 15.06
N ALA A 129 -7.93 -16.85 15.75
CA ALA A 129 -7.82 -17.13 17.19
C ALA A 129 -8.90 -16.37 17.98
N LEU A 130 -9.10 -15.10 17.69
CA LEU A 130 -10.13 -14.27 18.33
C LEU A 130 -11.56 -14.68 17.97
N ALA A 131 -11.80 -15.28 16.81
CA ALA A 131 -13.15 -15.70 16.39
C ALA A 131 -13.51 -17.11 16.92
N LYS A 132 -12.58 -18.06 16.84
CA LYS A 132 -12.88 -19.50 17.02
C LYS A 132 -12.28 -20.12 18.26
N LYS A 133 -11.28 -19.48 18.89
CA LYS A 133 -10.69 -20.04 20.12
C LYS A 133 -11.29 -19.43 21.37
N ARG A 134 -11.42 -20.25 22.41
CA ARG A 134 -11.90 -19.82 23.74
C ARG A 134 -10.68 -19.70 24.66
N PHE A 135 -10.41 -18.50 25.14
CA PHE A 135 -9.37 -18.24 26.14
C PHE A 135 -9.78 -17.04 27.01
N ASN A 136 -9.24 -17.01 28.24
CA ASN A 136 -9.52 -15.94 29.17
C ASN A 136 -8.94 -14.60 28.64
N GLY A 137 -9.72 -13.52 28.73
CA GLY A 137 -9.32 -12.20 28.26
C GLY A 137 -9.56 -11.94 26.77
N ARG A 138 -10.14 -12.88 25.99
CA ARG A 138 -10.43 -12.71 24.56
C ARG A 138 -11.22 -11.44 24.26
N ALA A 139 -12.29 -11.19 25.03
CA ALA A 139 -13.14 -10.01 24.83
C ALA A 139 -12.37 -8.71 25.11
N LEU A 140 -11.60 -8.69 26.20
CA LEU A 140 -10.76 -7.54 26.56
C LEU A 140 -9.73 -7.25 25.47
N LEU A 141 -8.99 -8.26 25.02
CA LEU A 141 -7.99 -8.12 23.96
C LEU A 141 -8.61 -7.57 22.67
N PHE A 142 -9.77 -8.12 22.26
CA PHE A 142 -10.46 -7.61 21.08
C PHE A 142 -10.92 -6.17 21.26
N SER A 143 -11.46 -5.81 22.42
CA SER A 143 -11.86 -4.43 22.72
C SER A 143 -10.67 -3.46 22.65
N LEU A 144 -9.50 -3.85 23.18
CA LEU A 144 -8.28 -3.04 23.08
C LEU A 144 -7.83 -2.85 21.63
N ILE A 145 -7.92 -3.88 20.79
CA ILE A 145 -7.62 -3.78 19.34
C ILE A 145 -8.58 -2.80 18.66
N VAL A 146 -9.88 -2.87 18.96
CA VAL A 146 -10.88 -1.95 18.40
C VAL A 146 -10.64 -0.52 18.89
N CYS A 147 -10.36 -0.32 20.18
CA CYS A 147 -10.00 1.00 20.72
C CYS A 147 -8.75 1.59 20.04
N ALA A 148 -7.75 0.75 19.74
CA ALA A 148 -6.55 1.20 19.05
C ALA A 148 -6.83 1.75 17.63
N MET A 149 -7.91 1.31 16.97
CA MET A 149 -8.32 1.87 15.67
C MET A 149 -8.76 3.34 15.75
N ALA A 150 -9.20 3.80 16.91
CA ALA A 150 -9.61 5.19 17.12
C ALA A 150 -8.42 6.15 17.30
N LEU A 151 -7.22 5.64 17.52
CA LEU A 151 -6.02 6.47 17.70
C LEU A 151 -5.55 7.01 16.33
N PRO A 152 -5.39 8.35 16.19
CA PRO A 152 -4.80 8.91 14.98
C PRO A 152 -3.34 8.45 14.84
N LYS A 153 -2.98 7.92 13.66
CA LYS A 153 -1.60 7.45 13.39
C LYS A 153 -0.56 8.52 13.68
N GLN A 154 -0.87 9.79 13.42
CA GLN A 154 0.05 10.91 13.60
C GLN A 154 0.51 11.08 15.06
N VAL A 155 -0.36 10.76 16.03
CA VAL A 155 -0.05 10.88 17.47
C VAL A 155 1.03 9.88 17.90
N ILE A 156 1.04 8.70 17.30
CA ILE A 156 1.97 7.62 17.67
C ILE A 156 3.30 7.67 16.88
N LEU A 157 3.44 8.56 15.89
CA LEU A 157 4.64 8.58 15.02
C LEU A 157 5.93 8.84 15.80
N ILE A 158 5.95 9.81 16.75
CA ILE A 158 7.16 10.13 17.51
C ILE A 158 7.53 9.00 18.49
N PRO A 159 6.61 8.45 19.31
CA PRO A 159 6.89 7.25 20.09
C PRO A 159 7.41 6.09 19.24
N LEU A 160 6.81 5.88 18.07
CA LEU A 160 7.18 4.81 17.16
C LEU A 160 8.59 5.00 16.55
N LEU A 161 8.96 6.25 16.24
CA LEU A 161 10.31 6.58 15.79
C LEU A 161 11.34 6.19 16.86
N ARG A 162 11.07 6.50 18.14
CA ARG A 162 11.95 6.12 19.25
C ARG A 162 12.08 4.61 19.37
N GLU A 163 10.97 3.88 19.23
CA GLU A 163 10.96 2.42 19.27
C GLU A 163 11.79 1.84 18.13
N MET A 164 11.56 2.29 16.89
CA MET A 164 12.34 1.83 15.74
C MET A 164 13.82 2.18 15.84
N SER A 165 14.16 3.32 16.44
CA SER A 165 15.55 3.68 16.70
C SER A 165 16.18 2.76 17.75
N THR A 166 15.47 2.45 18.84
CA THR A 166 15.93 1.51 19.88
C THR A 166 16.17 0.10 19.32
N LEU A 167 15.32 -0.32 18.39
CA LEU A 167 15.45 -1.61 17.67
C LEU A 167 16.52 -1.58 16.57
N SER A 168 17.22 -0.47 16.35
CA SER A 168 18.19 -0.26 15.27
C SER A 168 17.57 -0.45 13.87
N LEU A 169 16.29 -0.17 13.72
CA LEU A 169 15.56 -0.27 12.44
C LEU A 169 15.40 1.09 11.75
N TYR A 170 15.69 2.22 12.43
CA TYR A 170 15.60 3.55 11.83
C TYR A 170 16.37 3.62 10.51
N ASN A 171 15.85 4.38 9.54
CA ASN A 171 16.41 4.51 8.20
C ASN A 171 16.54 3.18 7.44
N THR A 172 15.65 2.22 7.72
CA THR A 172 15.47 0.99 6.95
C THR A 172 14.01 0.84 6.53
N LEU A 173 13.75 0.09 5.47
CA LEU A 173 12.37 -0.18 5.05
C LEU A 173 11.57 -0.94 6.13
N TRP A 174 12.25 -1.68 7.00
CA TRP A 174 11.63 -2.38 8.12
C TRP A 174 11.04 -1.44 9.17
N ALA A 175 11.58 -0.22 9.32
CA ALA A 175 10.99 0.78 10.22
C ALA A 175 9.57 1.20 9.80
N VAL A 176 9.20 1.03 8.53
CA VAL A 176 7.85 1.29 8.02
C VAL A 176 7.03 -0.01 7.98
N ILE A 177 7.65 -1.14 7.61
CA ILE A 177 6.98 -2.44 7.47
C ILE A 177 6.46 -2.96 8.82
N VAL A 178 7.32 -3.03 9.84
CA VAL A 178 7.00 -3.65 11.14
C VAL A 178 5.80 -3.01 11.82
N PRO A 179 5.71 -1.66 11.93
CA PRO A 179 4.53 -1.02 12.50
C PRO A 179 3.24 -1.26 11.71
N THR A 180 3.34 -1.39 10.39
CA THR A 180 2.19 -1.66 9.52
C THR A 180 1.64 -3.07 9.73
N VAL A 181 2.49 -4.05 10.05
CA VAL A 181 2.06 -5.44 10.33
C VAL A 181 1.11 -5.53 11.53
N GLY A 182 1.29 -4.67 12.53
CA GLY A 182 0.43 -4.58 13.71
C GLY A 182 -0.89 -3.83 13.49
N TRP A 183 -1.29 -3.55 12.26
CA TRP A 183 -2.47 -2.72 11.98
C TRP A 183 -3.77 -3.33 12.54
N PRO A 184 -4.44 -2.66 13.51
CA PRO A 184 -5.60 -3.22 14.24
C PRO A 184 -6.77 -3.56 13.33
N PHE A 185 -7.01 -2.77 12.27
CA PHE A 185 -8.08 -3.02 11.31
C PHE A 185 -7.94 -4.38 10.62
N GLY A 186 -6.72 -4.83 10.34
CA GLY A 186 -6.49 -6.14 9.74
C GLY A 186 -7.02 -7.28 10.61
N VAL A 187 -6.71 -7.23 11.90
CA VAL A 187 -7.18 -8.23 12.89
C VAL A 187 -8.70 -8.17 13.04
N PHE A 188 -9.27 -6.97 13.11
CA PHE A 188 -10.72 -6.77 13.16
C PHE A 188 -11.41 -7.40 11.94
N LEU A 189 -10.94 -7.07 10.74
CA LEU A 189 -11.51 -7.56 9.49
C LEU A 189 -11.45 -9.09 9.43
N MET A 190 -10.30 -9.68 9.71
CA MET A 190 -10.11 -11.12 9.63
C MET A 190 -10.91 -11.87 10.71
N LYS A 191 -11.12 -11.26 11.89
CA LYS A 191 -12.02 -11.80 12.90
C LYS A 191 -13.47 -11.86 12.38
N GLN A 192 -13.97 -10.78 11.75
CA GLN A 192 -15.32 -10.75 11.20
C GLN A 192 -15.52 -11.84 10.13
N PHE A 193 -14.55 -12.03 9.22
CA PHE A 193 -14.62 -13.11 8.25
C PHE A 193 -14.57 -14.49 8.89
N SER A 194 -13.72 -14.68 9.90
CA SER A 194 -13.58 -15.95 10.61
C SER A 194 -14.84 -16.31 11.43
N GLU A 195 -15.56 -15.33 11.96
CA GLU A 195 -16.83 -15.56 12.68
C GLU A 195 -17.89 -16.21 11.81
N GLY A 196 -17.92 -15.88 10.52
CA GLY A 196 -18.86 -16.46 9.55
C GLY A 196 -18.63 -17.93 9.22
N ILE A 197 -17.52 -18.54 9.65
CA ILE A 197 -17.26 -19.96 9.41
C ILE A 197 -18.14 -20.82 10.35
N PRO A 198 -18.90 -21.82 9.84
CA PRO A 198 -19.66 -22.72 10.70
C PRO A 198 -18.77 -23.51 11.70
N GLY A 199 -19.19 -23.59 12.95
CA GLY A 199 -18.46 -24.32 14.01
C GLY A 199 -18.31 -25.82 13.72
N GLU A 200 -19.32 -26.39 13.08
CA GLU A 200 -19.40 -27.80 12.69
C GLU A 200 -18.21 -28.24 11.83
N LEU A 201 -17.70 -27.37 10.96
CA LEU A 201 -16.51 -27.65 10.14
C LEU A 201 -15.25 -27.80 11.00
N MET A 202 -15.16 -27.03 12.08
CA MET A 202 -14.04 -27.12 13.02
C MET A 202 -14.12 -28.41 13.86
N GLU A 203 -15.35 -28.80 14.23
CA GLU A 203 -15.60 -30.04 15.00
C GLU A 203 -15.34 -31.28 14.14
N SER A 204 -15.83 -31.30 12.90
CA SER A 204 -15.55 -32.38 11.94
C SER A 204 -14.05 -32.57 11.71
N ALA A 205 -13.32 -31.50 11.47
CA ALA A 205 -11.85 -31.55 11.32
C ALA A 205 -11.14 -32.12 12.55
N ARG A 206 -11.65 -31.81 13.75
CA ARG A 206 -11.09 -32.34 15.00
C ARG A 206 -11.39 -33.83 15.16
N ILE A 207 -12.58 -34.31 14.77
CA ILE A 207 -12.95 -35.72 14.76
C ILE A 207 -12.06 -36.49 13.79
N ASP A 208 -11.75 -35.91 12.63
CA ASP A 208 -10.85 -36.48 11.62
C ASP A 208 -9.37 -36.42 12.02
N GLY A 209 -9.04 -35.96 13.24
CA GLY A 209 -7.68 -35.88 13.75
C GLY A 209 -6.80 -34.79 13.10
N ALA A 210 -7.40 -33.78 12.45
CA ALA A 210 -6.65 -32.68 11.88
C ALA A 210 -6.01 -31.81 12.98
N SER A 211 -4.72 -31.52 12.83
CA SER A 211 -4.04 -30.54 13.69
C SER A 211 -4.58 -29.14 13.49
N GLU A 212 -4.39 -28.26 14.48
CA GLU A 212 -4.81 -26.85 14.39
C GLU A 212 -4.25 -26.14 13.15
N ILE A 213 -3.00 -26.41 12.79
CA ILE A 213 -2.37 -25.83 11.60
C ILE A 213 -3.07 -26.35 10.33
N LYS A 214 -3.36 -27.66 10.24
CA LYS A 214 -4.09 -28.23 9.10
C LYS A 214 -5.51 -27.66 9.02
N THR A 215 -6.21 -27.52 10.13
CA THR A 215 -7.53 -26.89 10.18
C THR A 215 -7.47 -25.45 9.69
N PHE A 216 -6.49 -24.68 10.15
CA PHE A 216 -6.30 -23.29 9.73
C PHE A 216 -5.98 -23.19 8.23
N THR A 217 -5.00 -23.94 7.74
CA THR A 217 -4.56 -23.83 6.34
C THR A 217 -5.55 -24.41 5.32
N ASN A 218 -6.20 -25.54 5.66
CA ASN A 218 -7.01 -26.29 4.69
C ASN A 218 -8.50 -25.95 4.76
N ILE A 219 -8.99 -25.42 5.88
CA ILE A 219 -10.41 -25.06 6.06
C ILE A 219 -10.57 -23.55 6.20
N VAL A 220 -9.88 -22.94 7.18
CA VAL A 220 -10.10 -21.52 7.50
C VAL A 220 -9.61 -20.62 6.36
N ILE A 221 -8.35 -20.75 5.94
CA ILE A 221 -7.76 -19.88 4.88
C ILE A 221 -8.58 -19.89 3.58
N PRO A 222 -9.01 -21.04 3.01
CA PRO A 222 -9.87 -21.06 1.84
C PRO A 222 -11.20 -20.34 2.03
N MET A 223 -11.82 -20.46 3.19
CA MET A 223 -13.11 -19.83 3.49
C MET A 223 -13.02 -18.32 3.69
N ILE A 224 -11.95 -17.83 4.30
CA ILE A 224 -11.72 -16.38 4.49
C ILE A 224 -10.94 -15.75 3.35
N LYS A 225 -10.66 -16.46 2.26
CA LYS A 225 -9.91 -15.96 1.10
C LYS A 225 -10.41 -14.62 0.56
N PRO A 226 -11.73 -14.34 0.44
CA PRO A 226 -12.22 -13.03 0.02
C PRO A 226 -11.80 -11.92 0.99
N GLY A 227 -11.84 -12.19 2.30
CA GLY A 227 -11.38 -11.27 3.34
C GLY A 227 -9.88 -11.00 3.28
N ILE A 228 -9.07 -12.06 3.05
CA ILE A 228 -7.63 -11.90 2.85
C ILE A 228 -7.35 -11.04 1.61
N GLY A 229 -8.07 -11.25 0.51
CA GLY A 229 -7.94 -10.44 -0.70
C GLY A 229 -8.28 -8.96 -0.46
N ALA A 230 -9.35 -8.68 0.28
CA ALA A 230 -9.71 -7.32 0.68
C ALA A 230 -8.63 -6.70 1.58
N LEU A 231 -8.16 -7.42 2.60
CA LEU A 231 -7.09 -6.95 3.50
C LEU A 231 -5.80 -6.68 2.73
N ALA A 232 -5.44 -7.54 1.78
CA ALA A 232 -4.25 -7.38 0.96
C ALA A 232 -4.26 -6.05 0.19
N ILE A 233 -5.37 -5.72 -0.48
CA ILE A 233 -5.50 -4.45 -1.21
C ILE A 233 -5.43 -3.26 -0.24
N PHE A 234 -6.18 -3.30 0.86
CA PHE A 234 -6.18 -2.22 1.84
C PHE A 234 -4.78 -1.98 2.42
N THR A 235 -4.08 -3.05 2.77
CA THR A 235 -2.72 -2.93 3.34
C THR A 235 -1.73 -2.41 2.30
N PHE A 236 -1.79 -2.92 1.06
CA PHE A 236 -0.92 -2.46 -0.01
C PHE A 236 -1.12 -0.96 -0.28
N ILE A 237 -2.36 -0.52 -0.51
CA ILE A 237 -2.68 0.88 -0.80
C ILE A 237 -2.30 1.79 0.38
N ASN A 238 -2.59 1.35 1.62
CA ASN A 238 -2.24 2.11 2.82
C ASN A 238 -0.73 2.27 2.97
N SER A 239 0.04 1.18 2.83
CA SER A 239 1.50 1.20 2.93
C SER A 239 2.13 2.02 1.80
N TRP A 240 1.58 1.93 0.58
CA TRP A 240 2.03 2.74 -0.56
C TRP A 240 1.89 4.24 -0.33
N ASN A 241 0.77 4.66 0.25
CA ASN A 241 0.39 6.06 0.43
C ASN A 241 0.74 6.64 1.81
N ASP A 242 1.37 5.88 2.72
CA ASP A 242 1.69 6.33 4.08
C ASP A 242 2.92 7.25 4.09
N TYR A 243 2.75 8.44 3.50
CA TYR A 243 3.81 9.43 3.34
C TYR A 243 4.45 9.85 4.67
N PHE A 244 3.64 10.10 5.70
CA PHE A 244 4.15 10.60 6.98
C PHE A 244 5.03 9.58 7.71
N MET A 245 4.63 8.30 7.73
CA MET A 245 5.45 7.24 8.30
C MET A 245 6.79 7.14 7.56
N GLN A 246 6.74 7.13 6.23
CA GLN A 246 7.93 7.05 5.40
C GLN A 246 8.84 8.26 5.61
N LEU A 247 8.29 9.48 5.68
CA LEU A 247 9.02 10.73 5.88
C LEU A 247 9.80 10.75 7.19
N ILE A 248 9.20 10.22 8.26
CA ILE A 248 9.82 10.23 9.60
C ILE A 248 10.83 9.09 9.75
N MET A 249 10.58 7.94 9.11
CA MET A 249 11.40 6.74 9.28
C MET A 249 12.57 6.62 8.32
N LEU A 250 12.54 7.31 7.17
CA LEU A 250 13.54 7.17 6.10
C LEU A 250 14.22 8.50 5.83
N SER A 251 15.56 8.51 5.80
CA SER A 251 16.37 9.72 5.58
C SER A 251 17.34 9.61 4.40
N SER A 252 17.96 8.44 4.18
CA SER A 252 18.96 8.25 3.13
C SER A 252 18.32 8.17 1.74
N THR A 253 18.92 8.82 0.75
CA THR A 253 18.42 8.85 -0.64
C THR A 253 18.19 7.45 -1.22
N SER A 254 19.04 6.48 -0.93
CA SER A 254 18.91 5.08 -1.37
C SER A 254 17.75 4.32 -0.72
N LYS A 255 17.26 4.78 0.45
CA LYS A 255 16.17 4.17 1.21
C LYS A 255 14.82 4.82 0.96
N LEU A 256 14.77 5.98 0.29
CA LEU A 256 13.50 6.66 0.02
C LEU A 256 12.54 5.76 -0.75
N THR A 257 11.26 6.04 -0.56
CA THR A 257 10.17 5.55 -1.40
C THR A 257 9.95 6.47 -2.58
N ILE A 258 9.18 6.03 -3.57
CA ILE A 258 8.90 6.86 -4.76
C ILE A 258 8.19 8.16 -4.37
N SER A 259 7.26 8.14 -3.43
CA SER A 259 6.54 9.32 -2.96
C SER A 259 7.47 10.33 -2.28
N LEU A 260 8.39 9.87 -1.43
CA LEU A 260 9.40 10.73 -0.79
C LEU A 260 10.42 11.25 -1.80
N GLY A 261 10.86 10.40 -2.73
CA GLY A 261 11.80 10.79 -3.77
C GLY A 261 11.23 11.90 -4.67
N ILE A 262 9.95 11.79 -5.08
CA ILE A 262 9.26 12.83 -5.84
C ILE A 262 9.14 14.12 -5.01
N ALA A 263 8.75 14.03 -3.75
CA ALA A 263 8.66 15.20 -2.86
C ALA A 263 10.02 15.89 -2.68
N LYS A 264 11.11 15.12 -2.57
CA LYS A 264 12.48 15.65 -2.54
C LYS A 264 12.83 16.37 -3.85
N LEU A 265 12.55 15.74 -5.00
CA LEU A 265 12.75 16.38 -6.32
C LEU A 265 11.93 17.65 -6.46
N GLN A 266 10.71 17.68 -5.94
CA GLN A 266 9.87 18.89 -5.93
C GLN A 266 10.47 20.00 -5.07
N ALA A 267 10.99 19.68 -3.89
CA ALA A 267 11.64 20.65 -3.01
C ALA A 267 12.90 21.26 -3.66
N GLU A 268 13.68 20.43 -4.35
CA GLU A 268 14.91 20.85 -5.04
C GLU A 268 14.64 21.57 -6.36
N ASN A 269 13.50 21.29 -7.01
CA ASN A 269 13.19 21.71 -8.39
C ASN A 269 11.74 22.16 -8.52
N SER A 270 11.30 23.05 -7.67
CA SER A 270 9.90 23.49 -7.53
C SER A 270 9.24 23.98 -8.83
N THR A 271 10.03 24.36 -9.83
CA THR A 271 9.56 24.87 -11.13
C THR A 271 9.55 23.83 -12.27
N ASP A 272 10.16 22.65 -12.07
CA ASP A 272 10.19 21.58 -13.09
C ASP A 272 9.00 20.62 -12.93
N PHE A 273 7.81 21.11 -13.25
CA PHE A 273 6.57 20.31 -13.17
C PHE A 273 6.60 19.07 -14.07
N GLY A 274 7.32 19.10 -15.20
CA GLY A 274 7.46 17.95 -16.10
C GLY A 274 8.17 16.78 -15.41
N LEU A 275 9.24 17.07 -14.68
CA LEU A 275 9.97 16.09 -13.86
C LEU A 275 9.07 15.48 -12.78
N ILE A 276 8.32 16.33 -12.07
CA ILE A 276 7.40 15.90 -11.00
C ILE A 276 6.28 15.01 -11.56
N MET A 277 5.68 15.41 -12.69
CA MET A 277 4.63 14.64 -13.37
C MET A 277 5.15 13.30 -13.91
N ALA A 278 6.39 13.24 -14.41
CA ALA A 278 7.02 11.99 -14.82
C ALA A 278 7.21 11.03 -13.63
N GLY A 279 7.66 11.53 -12.48
CA GLY A 279 7.77 10.76 -11.25
C GLY A 279 6.41 10.27 -10.75
N ALA A 280 5.40 11.16 -10.73
CA ALA A 280 4.04 10.80 -10.30
C ALA A 280 3.39 9.76 -11.24
N THR A 281 3.63 9.86 -12.56
CA THR A 281 3.19 8.87 -13.54
C THR A 281 3.82 7.50 -13.25
N LEU A 282 5.13 7.47 -13.00
CA LEU A 282 5.84 6.24 -12.62
C LEU A 282 5.27 5.63 -11.33
N ALA A 283 4.95 6.46 -10.33
CA ALA A 283 4.38 6.03 -9.06
C ALA A 283 2.93 5.51 -9.19
N ALA A 284 2.16 5.97 -10.17
CA ALA A 284 0.77 5.56 -10.38
C ALA A 284 0.65 4.14 -10.98
N ILE A 285 1.61 3.72 -11.81
CA ILE A 285 1.55 2.45 -12.55
C ILE A 285 1.33 1.23 -11.64
N PRO A 286 2.13 0.99 -10.58
CA PRO A 286 1.95 -0.19 -9.74
C PRO A 286 0.62 -0.20 -8.99
N ILE A 287 0.12 0.95 -8.54
CA ILE A 287 -1.18 1.05 -7.87
C ILE A 287 -2.30 0.62 -8.82
N ILE A 288 -2.27 1.11 -10.06
CA ILE A 288 -3.27 0.77 -11.09
C ILE A 288 -3.23 -0.73 -11.39
N VAL A 289 -2.03 -1.30 -11.56
CA VAL A 289 -1.85 -2.73 -11.83
C VAL A 289 -2.42 -3.58 -10.69
N ILE A 290 -2.08 -3.26 -9.45
CA ILE A 290 -2.57 -3.98 -8.27
C ILE A 290 -4.09 -3.84 -8.15
N PHE A 291 -4.63 -2.63 -8.34
CA PHE A 291 -6.07 -2.41 -8.27
C PHE A 291 -6.82 -3.25 -9.30
N ILE A 292 -6.38 -3.24 -10.57
CA ILE A 292 -7.01 -4.03 -11.64
C ILE A 292 -6.90 -5.55 -11.35
N ALA A 293 -5.76 -6.02 -10.84
CA ALA A 293 -5.55 -7.43 -10.53
C ALA A 293 -6.46 -7.94 -9.40
N PHE A 294 -6.75 -7.10 -8.41
CA PHE A 294 -7.44 -7.51 -7.20
C PHE A 294 -8.86 -6.91 -7.04
N GLN A 295 -9.35 -6.09 -7.98
CA GLN A 295 -10.65 -5.39 -7.88
C GLN A 295 -11.84 -6.30 -7.54
N LYS A 296 -11.86 -7.54 -8.04
CA LYS A 296 -12.92 -8.51 -7.74
C LYS A 296 -13.01 -8.89 -6.24
N TYR A 297 -11.89 -8.97 -5.56
CA TYR A 297 -11.85 -9.27 -4.12
C TYR A 297 -12.28 -8.06 -3.30
N PHE A 298 -11.95 -6.85 -3.77
CA PHE A 298 -12.39 -5.61 -3.17
C PHE A 298 -13.91 -5.49 -3.13
N THR A 299 -14.57 -5.71 -4.29
CA THR A 299 -16.04 -5.67 -4.37
C THR A 299 -16.70 -6.74 -3.51
N GLN A 300 -16.17 -7.96 -3.49
CA GLN A 300 -16.68 -9.05 -2.64
C GLN A 300 -16.50 -8.76 -1.15
N GLY A 301 -15.37 -8.20 -0.75
CA GLY A 301 -15.09 -7.87 0.65
C GLY A 301 -15.99 -6.80 1.22
N ILE A 302 -16.31 -5.76 0.43
CA ILE A 302 -17.21 -4.68 0.84
C ILE A 302 -18.67 -5.17 0.92
N THR A 303 -19.11 -5.93 -0.08
CA THR A 303 -20.51 -6.38 -0.16
C THR A 303 -20.87 -7.39 0.94
N MET A 304 -19.95 -8.27 1.35
CA MET A 304 -20.21 -9.19 2.47
C MET A 304 -20.35 -8.48 3.82
N GLY A 305 -19.74 -7.31 4.00
CA GLY A 305 -19.94 -6.47 5.17
C GLY A 305 -21.30 -5.72 5.17
N ALA A 306 -21.86 -5.48 3.98
CA ALA A 306 -23.11 -4.72 3.79
C ALA A 306 -24.39 -5.59 3.81
N VAL A 307 -24.29 -6.90 3.62
CA VAL A 307 -25.43 -7.85 3.54
C VAL A 307 -25.63 -8.58 4.86
N LYS A 308 -25.51 -7.89 6.01
CA LYS A 308 -26.07 -8.34 7.29
C LYS A 308 -27.33 -7.51 7.56
N GLY A 309 -28.36 -7.78 6.77
CA GLY A 309 -29.70 -7.28 6.94
C GLY A 309 -30.68 -8.37 6.57
#